data_4d7e1f9da742cb0ed6e0c965744f238b
#
_entry.id   4d7e1f9da742cb0ed6e0c965744f238b
#
_cell.length_a   1.000
_cell.length_b   1.000
_cell.length_c   1.000
_cell.angle_alpha   90.00
_cell.angle_beta   90.00
_cell.angle_gamma   90.00
#
_symmetry.space_group_name_H-M   'P 1'
#
loop_
_entity.id
_entity.type
_entity.pdbx_description
1 polymer ?
#
loop_
_entity_poly.entity_id
_entity_poly.type
_entity_poly.pdbx_seq_one_letter_code
_entity_poly.pdbx_strand_id
1 'polypeptide(L)'
;MKKLIHFLKPYRVLIVVVLIFTFLQTLGTLYIPTLTANIVNNGVVKGDIDYIVKTGLMMMIVAGITALSAVLVCKVSANLSSGFCRDIREAVFIKSQDLSINDFNNIGTASMITRSTSDITLIGQSVFMFIQLVLPAPIITVSGLFLAYSIDKAMTIIIVVVMFLFMLSAFLVGKKLIKLFKMMQIKMDNMNRVLREVVTGVRVIRAFNRSRFEKKRFDRTAIDYSETAISINKIFAVLMPIVMLIMNLGIVSIIWFGGMRVSNGNMEIGHIMALVEYCILILFYLIMGVMVFMYIPRAGACADRVNQILDIEPE
;
A
#
# COMPACT_ATOMS: atom_id res chain seq x y z
N MET A 1 -2.49 18.38 2.49
CA MET A 1 -3.57 17.38 2.43
C MET A 1 -4.85 17.77 3.17
N LYS A 2 -4.84 18.33 4.38
CA LYS A 2 -6.08 18.64 5.14
C LYS A 2 -7.10 19.49 4.37
N LYS A 3 -6.67 20.50 3.59
CA LYS A 3 -7.55 21.36 2.80
C LYS A 3 -8.23 20.62 1.63
N LEU A 4 -7.51 19.71 0.96
CA LEU A 4 -8.07 18.92 -0.15
C LEU A 4 -9.14 17.92 0.32
N ILE A 5 -9.14 17.50 1.60
CA ILE A 5 -10.19 16.64 2.17
C ILE A 5 -11.58 17.30 2.05
N HIS A 6 -11.64 18.63 1.96
CA HIS A 6 -12.91 19.32 1.74
C HIS A 6 -13.60 18.88 0.44
N PHE A 7 -12.83 18.64 -0.63
CA PHE A 7 -13.35 18.14 -1.91
C PHE A 7 -13.91 16.71 -1.85
N LEU A 8 -13.68 15.98 -0.75
CA LEU A 8 -14.32 14.68 -0.51
C LEU A 8 -15.73 14.80 0.09
N LYS A 9 -16.12 15.99 0.59
CA LYS A 9 -17.44 16.17 1.21
C LYS A 9 -18.63 15.81 0.29
N PRO A 10 -18.65 16.15 -1.02
CA PRO A 10 -19.74 15.76 -1.92
C PRO A 10 -19.87 14.25 -2.07
N TYR A 11 -18.76 13.49 -1.87
CA TYR A 11 -18.70 12.06 -2.08
C TYR A 11 -18.96 11.23 -0.81
N ARG A 12 -19.54 11.83 0.25
CA ARG A 12 -19.80 11.13 1.53
C ARG A 12 -20.58 9.83 1.38
N VAL A 13 -21.60 9.84 0.50
CA VAL A 13 -22.41 8.66 0.23
C VAL A 13 -21.56 7.56 -0.40
N LEU A 14 -20.72 7.90 -1.39
CA LEU A 14 -19.81 6.93 -2.02
C LEU A 14 -18.78 6.39 -1.03
N ILE A 15 -18.29 7.22 -0.10
CA ILE A 15 -17.37 6.78 0.97
C ILE A 15 -18.06 5.75 1.87
N VAL A 16 -19.30 6.01 2.30
CA VAL A 16 -20.08 5.06 3.13
C VAL A 16 -20.32 3.76 2.37
N VAL A 17 -20.69 3.84 1.09
CA VAL A 17 -20.91 2.67 0.23
C VAL A 17 -19.61 1.84 0.11
N VAL A 18 -18.46 2.50 -0.13
CA VAL A 18 -17.16 1.81 -0.17
C VAL A 18 -16.85 1.13 1.15
N LEU A 19 -17.08 1.79 2.29
CA LEU A 19 -16.84 1.22 3.62
C LEU A 19 -17.70 -0.03 3.84
N ILE A 20 -18.99 0.02 3.51
CA ILE A 20 -19.91 -1.12 3.66
C ILE A 20 -19.47 -2.29 2.79
N PHE A 21 -19.20 -2.06 1.50
CA PHE A 21 -18.77 -3.14 0.60
C PHE A 21 -17.37 -3.68 0.93
N THR A 22 -16.44 -2.83 1.38
CA THR A 22 -15.13 -3.28 1.88
C THR A 22 -15.29 -4.14 3.12
N PHE A 23 -16.15 -3.76 4.04
CA PHE A 23 -16.46 -4.57 5.23
C PHE A 23 -17.09 -5.93 4.84
N LEU A 24 -18.06 -5.91 3.93
CA LEU A 24 -18.71 -7.14 3.44
C LEU A 24 -17.70 -8.05 2.71
N GLN A 25 -16.85 -7.47 1.85
CA GLN A 25 -15.79 -8.18 1.15
C GLN A 25 -14.80 -8.82 2.15
N THR A 26 -14.35 -8.07 3.15
CA THR A 26 -13.38 -8.56 4.12
C THR A 26 -13.95 -9.65 5.02
N LEU A 27 -15.20 -9.51 5.47
CA LEU A 27 -15.88 -10.55 6.21
C LEU A 27 -16.07 -11.81 5.37
N GLY A 28 -16.49 -11.68 4.11
CA GLY A 28 -16.61 -12.82 3.20
C GLY A 28 -15.29 -13.54 3.01
N THR A 29 -14.19 -12.79 2.81
CA THR A 29 -12.83 -13.35 2.68
C THR A 29 -12.41 -14.13 3.94
N LEU A 30 -12.73 -13.62 5.15
CA LEU A 30 -12.42 -14.30 6.41
C LEU A 30 -13.37 -15.46 6.74
N TYR A 31 -14.57 -15.45 6.17
CA TYR A 31 -15.55 -16.54 6.43
C TYR A 31 -15.23 -17.82 5.63
N ILE A 32 -14.54 -17.69 4.48
CA ILE A 32 -14.14 -18.85 3.68
C ILE A 32 -13.25 -19.84 4.47
N PRO A 33 -12.18 -19.44 5.17
CA PRO A 33 -11.41 -20.34 6.04
C PRO A 33 -12.24 -21.04 7.11
N THR A 34 -13.24 -20.34 7.68
CA THR A 34 -14.16 -20.94 8.67
C THR A 34 -14.99 -22.05 8.04
N LEU A 35 -15.50 -21.84 6.83
CA LEU A 35 -16.27 -22.86 6.11
C LEU A 35 -15.38 -24.05 5.71
N THR A 36 -14.14 -23.79 5.30
CA THR A 36 -13.14 -24.84 5.03
C THR A 36 -12.90 -25.70 6.27
N ALA A 37 -12.73 -25.08 7.45
CA ALA A 37 -12.58 -25.80 8.70
C ALA A 37 -13.81 -26.68 9.01
N ASN A 38 -15.01 -26.16 8.78
CA ASN A 38 -16.25 -26.89 9.00
C ASN A 38 -16.39 -28.09 8.05
N ILE A 39 -16.01 -27.94 6.77
CA ILE A 39 -15.97 -29.05 5.81
C ILE A 39 -15.03 -30.15 6.31
N VAL A 40 -13.86 -29.78 6.79
CA VAL A 40 -12.88 -30.77 7.27
C VAL A 40 -13.41 -31.46 8.54
N ASN A 41 -13.87 -30.73 9.53
CA ASN A 41 -14.27 -31.26 10.84
C ASN A 41 -15.56 -32.10 10.78
N ASN A 42 -16.56 -31.62 10.05
CA ASN A 42 -17.89 -32.25 10.03
C ASN A 42 -18.16 -33.09 8.79
N GLY A 43 -17.47 -32.76 7.68
CA GLY A 43 -17.63 -33.52 6.44
C GLY A 43 -16.58 -34.62 6.30
N VAL A 44 -15.29 -34.22 6.16
CA VAL A 44 -14.21 -35.17 5.82
C VAL A 44 -13.96 -36.14 6.97
N VAL A 45 -13.81 -35.65 8.20
CA VAL A 45 -13.50 -36.49 9.38
C VAL A 45 -14.66 -37.47 9.69
N LYS A 46 -15.89 -37.05 9.43
CA LYS A 46 -17.10 -37.90 9.68
C LYS A 46 -17.57 -38.70 8.46
N GLY A 47 -16.97 -38.46 7.27
CA GLY A 47 -17.37 -39.12 6.03
C GLY A 47 -18.73 -38.66 5.48
N ASP A 48 -19.23 -37.48 5.91
CA ASP A 48 -20.54 -36.95 5.50
C ASP A 48 -20.42 -36.16 4.20
N ILE A 49 -20.70 -36.82 3.07
CA ILE A 49 -20.63 -36.24 1.73
C ILE A 49 -21.71 -35.16 1.53
N ASP A 50 -22.89 -35.36 2.09
CA ASP A 50 -24.00 -34.38 1.96
C ASP A 50 -23.64 -33.05 2.65
N TYR A 51 -23.02 -33.13 3.83
CA TYR A 51 -22.51 -31.96 4.51
C TYR A 51 -21.44 -31.22 3.70
N ILE A 52 -20.50 -31.96 3.07
CA ILE A 52 -19.44 -31.39 2.21
C ILE A 52 -20.07 -30.64 1.04
N VAL A 53 -21.01 -31.24 0.33
CA VAL A 53 -21.68 -30.63 -0.84
C VAL A 53 -22.44 -29.38 -0.41
N LYS A 54 -23.23 -29.46 0.66
CA LYS A 54 -24.02 -28.32 1.15
C LYS A 54 -23.15 -27.14 1.60
N THR A 55 -22.10 -27.43 2.35
CA THR A 55 -21.15 -26.38 2.81
C THR A 55 -20.30 -25.84 1.65
N GLY A 56 -19.93 -26.69 0.69
CA GLY A 56 -19.25 -26.28 -0.55
C GLY A 56 -20.10 -25.32 -1.41
N LEU A 57 -21.41 -25.60 -1.55
CA LEU A 57 -22.34 -24.66 -2.20
C LEU A 57 -22.42 -23.33 -1.45
N MET A 58 -22.46 -23.37 -0.11
CA MET A 58 -22.43 -22.15 0.70
C MET A 58 -21.12 -21.36 0.50
N MET A 59 -19.96 -22.04 0.41
CA MET A 59 -18.68 -21.40 0.08
C MET A 59 -18.73 -20.72 -1.28
N MET A 60 -19.30 -21.34 -2.31
CA MET A 60 -19.47 -20.75 -3.64
C MET A 60 -20.32 -19.47 -3.61
N ILE A 61 -21.41 -19.48 -2.84
CA ILE A 61 -22.27 -18.31 -2.66
C ILE A 61 -21.51 -17.18 -1.96
N VAL A 62 -20.82 -17.50 -0.86
CA VAL A 62 -20.00 -16.50 -0.12
C VAL A 62 -18.89 -15.94 -1.00
N ALA A 63 -18.19 -16.80 -1.76
CA ALA A 63 -17.17 -16.36 -2.70
C ALA A 63 -17.74 -15.46 -3.80
N GLY A 64 -18.92 -15.79 -4.33
CA GLY A 64 -19.64 -14.97 -5.32
C GLY A 64 -20.02 -13.59 -4.76
N ILE A 65 -20.57 -13.52 -3.54
CA ILE A 65 -20.89 -12.25 -2.86
C ILE A 65 -19.60 -11.43 -2.61
N THR A 66 -18.54 -12.09 -2.16
CA THR A 66 -17.23 -11.46 -1.92
C THR A 66 -16.65 -10.87 -3.21
N ALA A 67 -16.68 -11.63 -4.31
CA ALA A 67 -16.20 -11.18 -5.61
C ALA A 67 -17.04 -10.01 -6.14
N LEU A 68 -18.37 -10.08 -6.03
CA LEU A 68 -19.25 -8.98 -6.41
C LEU A 68 -18.96 -7.72 -5.60
N SER A 69 -18.79 -7.87 -4.28
CA SER A 69 -18.43 -6.77 -3.39
C SER A 69 -17.09 -6.15 -3.79
N ALA A 70 -16.08 -6.97 -4.13
CA ALA A 70 -14.78 -6.48 -4.59
C ALA A 70 -14.89 -5.65 -5.89
N VAL A 71 -15.70 -6.11 -6.85
CA VAL A 71 -15.96 -5.36 -8.10
C VAL A 71 -16.65 -4.03 -7.80
N LEU A 72 -17.63 -4.02 -6.88
CA LEU A 72 -18.32 -2.80 -6.47
C LEU A 72 -17.39 -1.82 -5.74
N VAL A 73 -16.54 -2.32 -4.82
CA VAL A 73 -15.51 -1.50 -4.16
C VAL A 73 -14.58 -0.87 -5.19
N CYS A 74 -14.09 -1.66 -6.17
CA CYS A 74 -13.22 -1.15 -7.22
C CYS A 74 -13.89 -0.06 -8.05
N LYS A 75 -15.12 -0.30 -8.54
CA LYS A 75 -15.89 0.65 -9.34
C LYS A 75 -16.20 1.93 -8.58
N VAL A 76 -16.70 1.82 -7.35
CA VAL A 76 -17.06 2.99 -6.53
C VAL A 76 -15.82 3.79 -6.14
N SER A 77 -14.71 3.11 -5.79
CA SER A 77 -13.43 3.76 -5.48
C SER A 77 -12.84 4.49 -6.68
N ALA A 78 -12.94 3.91 -7.89
CA ALA A 78 -12.51 4.56 -9.13
C ALA A 78 -13.34 5.81 -9.42
N ASN A 79 -14.67 5.73 -9.29
CA ASN A 79 -15.56 6.89 -9.47
C ASN A 79 -15.29 7.99 -8.45
N LEU A 80 -15.09 7.61 -7.17
CA LEU A 80 -14.76 8.56 -6.10
C LEU A 80 -13.42 9.25 -6.38
N SER A 81 -12.37 8.49 -6.70
CA SER A 81 -11.04 9.04 -6.99
C SER A 81 -11.06 9.94 -8.23
N SER A 82 -11.74 9.52 -9.30
CA SER A 82 -11.85 10.31 -10.54
C SER A 82 -12.67 11.59 -10.35
N GLY A 83 -13.79 11.50 -9.63
CA GLY A 83 -14.61 12.66 -9.27
C GLY A 83 -13.84 13.66 -8.42
N PHE A 84 -13.15 13.18 -7.40
CA PHE A 84 -12.28 13.99 -6.56
C PHE A 84 -11.18 14.70 -7.36
N CYS A 85 -10.53 13.99 -8.30
CA CYS A 85 -9.54 14.61 -9.20
C CYS A 85 -10.16 15.64 -10.14
N ARG A 86 -11.37 15.41 -10.64
CA ARG A 86 -12.11 16.35 -11.47
C ARG A 86 -12.35 17.65 -10.73
N ASP A 87 -12.91 17.57 -9.53
CA ASP A 87 -13.28 18.74 -8.73
C ASP A 87 -12.05 19.58 -8.33
N ILE A 88 -10.93 18.91 -8.02
CA ILE A 88 -9.66 19.63 -7.77
C ILE A 88 -9.14 20.30 -9.04
N ARG A 89 -9.21 19.61 -10.22
CA ARG A 89 -8.77 20.23 -11.49
C ARG A 89 -9.61 21.45 -11.83
N GLU A 90 -10.92 21.36 -11.66
CA GLU A 90 -11.84 22.47 -11.88
C GLU A 90 -11.49 23.64 -10.97
N ALA A 91 -11.29 23.40 -9.68
CA ALA A 91 -10.90 24.44 -8.72
C ALA A 91 -9.54 25.09 -9.07
N VAL A 92 -8.54 24.28 -9.44
CA VAL A 92 -7.21 24.79 -9.86
C VAL A 92 -7.33 25.57 -11.19
N PHE A 93 -8.15 25.10 -12.13
CA PHE A 93 -8.36 25.78 -13.41
C PHE A 93 -9.04 27.13 -13.23
N ILE A 94 -10.14 27.21 -12.48
CA ILE A 94 -10.81 28.45 -12.16
C ILE A 94 -9.83 29.41 -11.47
N LYS A 95 -9.14 28.93 -10.45
CA LYS A 95 -8.17 29.74 -9.73
C LYS A 95 -7.05 30.27 -10.62
N SER A 96 -6.59 29.47 -11.60
CA SER A 96 -5.53 29.87 -12.53
C SER A 96 -5.96 31.03 -13.44
N GLN A 97 -7.27 31.21 -13.69
CA GLN A 97 -7.82 32.33 -14.46
C GLN A 97 -7.94 33.62 -13.63
N ASP A 98 -8.09 33.47 -12.31
CA ASP A 98 -8.22 34.59 -11.38
C ASP A 98 -6.86 35.13 -10.89
N LEU A 99 -5.73 34.43 -11.22
CA LEU A 99 -4.41 34.87 -10.80
C LEU A 99 -3.94 36.10 -11.57
N SER A 100 -3.23 37.00 -10.85
CA SER A 100 -2.52 38.09 -11.49
C SER A 100 -1.41 37.57 -12.42
N ILE A 101 -1.03 38.33 -13.43
CA ILE A 101 0.06 37.98 -14.35
C ILE A 101 1.37 37.76 -13.57
N ASN A 102 1.58 38.49 -12.48
CA ASN A 102 2.76 38.38 -11.63
C ASN A 102 2.76 37.04 -10.87
N ASP A 103 1.64 36.64 -10.24
CA ASP A 103 1.51 35.38 -9.53
C ASP A 103 1.66 34.19 -10.47
N PHE A 104 1.05 34.28 -11.65
CA PHE A 104 1.17 33.23 -12.67
C PHE A 104 2.63 33.06 -13.13
N ASN A 105 3.36 34.17 -13.35
CA ASN A 105 4.76 34.13 -13.72
C ASN A 105 5.67 33.59 -12.61
N ASN A 106 5.35 33.87 -11.34
CA ASN A 106 6.08 33.35 -10.18
C ASN A 106 5.97 31.82 -10.07
N ILE A 107 4.81 31.25 -10.41
CA ILE A 107 4.62 29.79 -10.46
C ILE A 107 5.25 29.19 -11.71
N GLY A 108 5.14 29.88 -12.84
CA GLY A 108 5.58 29.46 -14.16
C GLY A 108 4.65 28.48 -14.86
N THR A 109 4.46 28.64 -16.17
CA THR A 109 3.52 27.85 -16.99
C THR A 109 3.75 26.34 -16.90
N ALA A 110 5.04 25.89 -16.97
CA ALA A 110 5.36 24.47 -16.89
C ALA A 110 4.98 23.85 -15.54
N SER A 111 5.18 24.60 -14.44
CA SER A 111 4.79 24.17 -13.10
C SER A 111 3.26 24.12 -12.95
N MET A 112 2.54 25.08 -13.50
CA MET A 112 1.08 25.12 -13.49
C MET A 112 0.49 23.91 -14.21
N ILE A 113 0.99 23.57 -15.40
CA ILE A 113 0.59 22.38 -16.15
C ILE A 113 0.82 21.11 -15.33
N THR A 114 2.01 20.97 -14.72
CA THR A 114 2.36 19.79 -13.91
C THR A 114 1.44 19.63 -12.71
N ARG A 115 1.13 20.75 -12.01
CA ARG A 115 0.24 20.75 -10.84
C ARG A 115 -1.20 20.45 -11.21
N SER A 116 -1.67 20.90 -12.35
CA SER A 116 -3.04 20.67 -12.86
C SER A 116 -3.23 19.25 -13.44
N THR A 117 -2.16 18.56 -13.83
CA THR A 117 -2.23 17.26 -14.49
C THR A 117 -1.66 16.13 -13.61
N SER A 118 -0.35 15.95 -13.60
CA SER A 118 0.31 14.80 -12.98
C SER A 118 0.22 14.81 -11.46
N ASP A 119 0.28 15.99 -10.80
CA ASP A 119 0.19 16.05 -9.34
C ASP A 119 -1.21 15.63 -8.86
N ILE A 120 -2.28 16.14 -9.50
CA ILE A 120 -3.66 15.77 -9.17
C ILE A 120 -3.90 14.27 -9.46
N THR A 121 -3.37 13.75 -10.58
CA THR A 121 -3.49 12.33 -10.91
C THR A 121 -2.83 11.45 -9.84
N LEU A 122 -1.65 11.84 -9.35
CA LEU A 122 -0.93 11.10 -8.31
C LEU A 122 -1.68 11.16 -6.96
N ILE A 123 -2.30 12.29 -6.62
CA ILE A 123 -3.17 12.42 -5.44
C ILE A 123 -4.35 11.44 -5.56
N GLY A 124 -5.04 11.41 -6.72
CA GLY A 124 -6.15 10.51 -6.97
C GLY A 124 -5.77 9.02 -6.89
N GLN A 125 -4.65 8.65 -7.52
CA GLN A 125 -4.12 7.28 -7.40
C GLN A 125 -3.84 6.89 -5.94
N SER A 126 -3.34 7.84 -5.14
CA SER A 126 -3.07 7.59 -3.72
C SER A 126 -4.35 7.39 -2.92
N VAL A 127 -5.42 8.13 -3.22
CA VAL A 127 -6.75 7.95 -2.62
C VAL A 127 -7.31 6.58 -3.01
N PHE A 128 -7.23 6.21 -4.28
CA PHE A 128 -7.66 4.90 -4.77
C PHE A 128 -6.91 3.75 -4.07
N MET A 129 -5.56 3.81 -4.02
CA MET A 129 -4.75 2.80 -3.36
C MET A 129 -5.03 2.71 -1.85
N PHE A 130 -5.26 3.86 -1.19
CA PHE A 130 -5.61 3.89 0.22
C PHE A 130 -6.91 3.11 0.49
N ILE A 131 -7.92 3.32 -0.32
CA ILE A 131 -9.21 2.62 -0.20
C ILE A 131 -9.05 1.12 -0.46
N GLN A 132 -8.29 0.74 -1.47
CA GLN A 132 -8.17 -0.66 -1.91
C GLN A 132 -7.26 -1.51 -1.01
N LEU A 133 -6.21 -0.93 -0.45
CA LEU A 133 -5.15 -1.69 0.23
C LEU A 133 -5.01 -1.35 1.73
N VAL A 134 -5.17 -0.07 2.11
CA VAL A 134 -4.98 0.34 3.50
C VAL A 134 -6.26 0.14 4.31
N LEU A 135 -7.40 0.47 3.74
CA LEU A 135 -8.69 0.40 4.44
C LEU A 135 -9.10 -1.04 4.83
N PRO A 136 -8.89 -2.10 4.00
CA PRO A 136 -9.19 -3.48 4.41
C PRO A 136 -8.26 -4.01 5.50
N ALA A 137 -7.00 -3.53 5.59
CA ALA A 137 -6.00 -4.08 6.49
C ALA A 137 -6.41 -4.06 7.99
N PRO A 138 -6.86 -2.94 8.59
CA PRO A 138 -7.33 -2.95 9.97
C PRO A 138 -8.59 -3.81 10.16
N ILE A 139 -9.49 -3.83 9.18
CA ILE A 139 -10.73 -4.65 9.27
C ILE A 139 -10.38 -6.14 9.31
N ILE A 140 -9.52 -6.61 8.39
CA ILE A 140 -9.06 -8.01 8.35
C ILE A 140 -8.28 -8.36 9.61
N THR A 141 -7.41 -7.46 10.07
CA THR A 141 -6.59 -7.70 11.26
C THR A 141 -7.46 -7.88 12.50
N VAL A 142 -8.40 -6.94 12.75
CA VAL A 142 -9.27 -7.00 13.93
C VAL A 142 -10.24 -8.18 13.83
N SER A 143 -10.91 -8.35 12.69
CA SER A 143 -11.88 -9.44 12.50
C SER A 143 -11.21 -10.81 12.47
N GLY A 144 -10.03 -10.92 11.83
CA GLY A 144 -9.27 -12.16 11.79
C GLY A 144 -8.72 -12.58 13.16
N LEU A 145 -8.23 -11.61 13.96
CA LEU A 145 -7.84 -11.90 15.35
C LEU A 145 -9.05 -12.30 16.23
N PHE A 146 -10.19 -11.66 16.03
CA PHE A 146 -11.41 -12.01 16.75
C PHE A 146 -11.86 -13.43 16.41
N LEU A 147 -11.86 -13.82 15.12
CA LEU A 147 -12.19 -15.18 14.70
C LEU A 147 -11.15 -16.19 15.20
N ALA A 148 -9.86 -15.88 15.12
CA ALA A 148 -8.82 -16.74 15.68
C ALA A 148 -9.00 -16.95 17.21
N TYR A 149 -9.31 -15.88 17.93
CA TYR A 149 -9.57 -15.93 19.37
C TYR A 149 -10.79 -16.78 19.73
N SER A 150 -11.84 -16.75 18.91
CA SER A 150 -13.04 -17.57 19.11
C SER A 150 -12.77 -19.06 18.87
N ILE A 151 -11.75 -19.41 18.06
CA ILE A 151 -11.32 -20.79 17.87
C ILE A 151 -10.45 -21.24 19.04
N ASP A 152 -9.32 -20.54 19.28
CA ASP A 152 -8.38 -20.89 20.34
C ASP A 152 -7.57 -19.69 20.81
N LYS A 153 -7.62 -19.40 22.12
CA LYS A 153 -6.91 -18.29 22.74
C LYS A 153 -5.40 -18.40 22.65
N ALA A 154 -4.86 -19.62 22.84
CA ALA A 154 -3.41 -19.85 22.83
C ALA A 154 -2.83 -19.73 21.42
N MET A 155 -3.55 -20.22 20.40
CA MET A 155 -3.14 -20.09 19.00
C MET A 155 -3.18 -18.65 18.51
N THR A 156 -4.11 -17.84 19.00
CA THR A 156 -4.19 -16.41 18.67
C THR A 156 -2.94 -15.67 19.13
N ILE A 157 -2.33 -16.04 20.28
CA ILE A 157 -1.08 -15.44 20.75
C ILE A 157 0.03 -15.63 19.71
N ILE A 158 0.11 -16.81 19.07
CA ILE A 158 1.10 -17.06 18.02
C ILE A 158 0.91 -16.08 16.86
N ILE A 159 -0.33 -15.86 16.40
CA ILE A 159 -0.62 -14.92 15.31
C ILE A 159 -0.22 -13.48 15.72
N VAL A 160 -0.52 -13.08 16.96
CA VAL A 160 -0.13 -11.75 17.48
C VAL A 160 1.39 -11.59 17.54
N VAL A 161 2.13 -12.63 17.99
CA VAL A 161 3.61 -12.61 18.00
C VAL A 161 4.16 -12.47 16.58
N VAL A 162 3.63 -13.25 15.63
CA VAL A 162 4.04 -13.18 14.21
C VAL A 162 3.78 -11.77 13.64
N MET A 163 2.60 -11.19 13.91
CA MET A 163 2.28 -9.81 13.53
C MET A 163 3.26 -8.81 14.14
N PHE A 164 3.58 -8.95 15.44
CA PHE A 164 4.52 -8.07 16.12
C PHE A 164 5.91 -8.16 15.51
N LEU A 165 6.43 -9.37 15.24
CA LEU A 165 7.71 -9.58 14.58
C LEU A 165 7.74 -8.98 13.16
N PHE A 166 6.64 -9.12 12.40
CA PHE A 166 6.49 -8.47 11.10
C PHE A 166 6.55 -6.94 11.23
N MET A 167 5.75 -6.35 12.11
CA MET A 167 5.71 -4.90 12.31
C MET A 167 7.06 -4.34 12.79
N LEU A 168 7.74 -5.07 13.68
CA LEU A 168 9.08 -4.72 14.13
C LEU A 168 10.08 -4.75 12.97
N SER A 169 10.07 -5.79 12.15
CA SER A 169 10.94 -5.89 10.96
C SER A 169 10.67 -4.75 9.97
N ALA A 170 9.40 -4.47 9.68
CA ALA A 170 8.99 -3.38 8.79
C ALA A 170 9.43 -2.01 9.32
N PHE A 171 9.31 -1.77 10.64
CA PHE A 171 9.75 -0.53 11.28
C PHE A 171 11.27 -0.33 11.20
N LEU A 172 12.05 -1.36 11.54
CA LEU A 172 13.52 -1.31 11.49
C LEU A 172 14.05 -1.06 10.07
N VAL A 173 13.49 -1.79 9.11
CA VAL A 173 13.84 -1.63 7.69
C VAL A 173 13.39 -0.27 7.17
N GLY A 174 12.16 0.15 7.49
CA GLY A 174 11.62 1.46 7.08
C GLY A 174 12.48 2.62 7.55
N LYS A 175 12.92 2.61 8.81
CA LYS A 175 13.82 3.64 9.38
C LYS A 175 15.15 3.73 8.60
N LYS A 176 15.73 2.59 8.20
CA LYS A 176 16.97 2.55 7.42
C LYS A 176 16.75 3.02 5.99
N LEU A 177 15.64 2.61 5.35
CA LEU A 177 15.29 3.00 3.99
C LEU A 177 15.06 4.51 3.87
N ILE A 178 14.36 5.15 4.81
CA ILE A 178 14.13 6.61 4.79
C ILE A 178 15.45 7.37 4.73
N LYS A 179 16.46 6.95 5.51
CA LYS A 179 17.80 7.57 5.51
C LYS A 179 18.49 7.40 4.15
N LEU A 180 18.44 6.19 3.58
CA LEU A 180 19.06 5.90 2.28
C LEU A 180 18.37 6.63 1.12
N PHE A 181 17.03 6.75 1.13
CA PHE A 181 16.31 7.53 0.12
C PHE A 181 16.68 9.01 0.15
N LYS A 182 16.86 9.60 1.34
CA LYS A 182 17.37 10.99 1.46
C LYS A 182 18.77 11.13 0.87
N MET A 183 19.67 10.18 1.17
CA MET A 183 21.01 10.17 0.59
C MET A 183 20.98 10.01 -0.93
N MET A 184 20.13 9.13 -1.45
CA MET A 184 19.95 8.91 -2.89
C MET A 184 19.48 10.19 -3.58
N GLN A 185 18.55 10.94 -2.96
CA GLN A 185 18.09 12.23 -3.49
C GLN A 185 19.24 13.24 -3.61
N ILE A 186 20.05 13.40 -2.55
CA ILE A 186 21.21 14.32 -2.57
C ILE A 186 22.19 13.94 -3.68
N LYS A 187 22.45 12.62 -3.86
CA LYS A 187 23.37 12.14 -4.91
C LYS A 187 22.78 12.33 -6.31
N MET A 188 21.47 12.17 -6.47
CA MET A 188 20.75 12.47 -7.72
C MET A 188 20.87 13.96 -8.08
N ASP A 189 20.68 14.86 -7.10
CA ASP A 189 20.79 16.30 -7.30
C ASP A 189 22.22 16.69 -7.71
N ASN A 190 23.24 16.06 -7.10
CA ASN A 190 24.64 16.23 -7.51
C ASN A 190 24.91 15.76 -8.94
N MET A 191 24.39 14.59 -9.32
CA MET A 191 24.53 14.07 -10.68
C MET A 191 23.86 14.99 -11.70
N ASN A 192 22.64 15.48 -11.41
CA ASN A 192 21.92 16.42 -12.24
C ASN A 192 22.65 17.77 -12.37
N ARG A 193 23.30 18.26 -11.29
CA ARG A 193 24.13 19.44 -11.32
C ARG A 193 25.31 19.28 -12.28
N VAL A 194 26.08 18.19 -12.14
CA VAL A 194 27.22 17.90 -13.02
C VAL A 194 26.76 17.77 -14.47
N LEU A 195 25.66 17.08 -14.72
CA LEU A 195 25.10 16.95 -16.07
C LEU A 195 24.72 18.31 -16.66
N ARG A 196 24.08 19.19 -15.89
CA ARG A 196 23.72 20.55 -16.33
C ARG A 196 24.95 21.38 -16.65
N GLU A 197 25.98 21.32 -15.80
CA GLU A 197 27.27 22.01 -16.04
C GLU A 197 27.94 21.54 -17.35
N VAL A 198 27.94 20.22 -17.61
CA VAL A 198 28.47 19.63 -18.85
C VAL A 198 27.69 20.07 -20.08
N VAL A 199 26.33 20.04 -19.99
CA VAL A 199 25.46 20.41 -21.14
C VAL A 199 25.60 21.92 -21.46
N THR A 200 25.58 22.79 -20.45
CA THR A 200 25.71 24.23 -20.65
C THR A 200 27.13 24.64 -21.05
N GLY A 201 28.17 23.96 -20.51
CA GLY A 201 29.55 24.24 -20.77
C GLY A 201 30.17 23.49 -21.96
N VAL A 202 29.39 22.77 -22.77
CA VAL A 202 29.89 21.86 -23.81
C VAL A 202 30.86 22.50 -24.80
N ARG A 203 30.62 23.77 -25.17
CA ARG A 203 31.53 24.54 -26.08
C ARG A 203 32.89 24.76 -25.45
N VAL A 204 32.93 25.14 -24.17
CA VAL A 204 34.18 25.38 -23.43
C VAL A 204 34.94 24.06 -23.22
N ILE A 205 34.20 22.99 -22.82
CA ILE A 205 34.80 21.66 -22.61
C ILE A 205 35.46 21.14 -23.87
N ARG A 206 34.85 21.35 -25.06
CA ARG A 206 35.43 20.97 -26.37
C ARG A 206 36.62 21.85 -26.73
N ALA A 207 36.54 23.18 -26.56
CA ALA A 207 37.61 24.11 -26.88
C ALA A 207 38.89 23.83 -26.09
N PHE A 208 38.75 23.42 -24.80
CA PHE A 208 39.90 23.08 -23.95
C PHE A 208 40.22 21.57 -23.91
N ASN A 209 39.60 20.76 -24.77
CA ASN A 209 39.78 19.30 -24.85
C ASN A 209 39.65 18.56 -23.50
N ARG A 210 38.71 19.03 -22.63
CA ARG A 210 38.49 18.49 -21.27
C ARG A 210 37.41 17.41 -21.18
N SER A 211 36.93 16.87 -22.30
CA SER A 211 35.88 15.87 -22.35
C SER A 211 36.13 14.62 -21.49
N ARG A 212 37.40 14.15 -21.44
CA ARG A 212 37.79 13.00 -20.60
C ARG A 212 37.71 13.32 -19.09
N PHE A 213 38.03 14.54 -18.70
CA PHE A 213 37.94 14.97 -17.30
C PHE A 213 36.50 15.06 -16.85
N GLU A 214 35.63 15.70 -17.63
CA GLU A 214 34.20 15.82 -17.30
C GLU A 214 33.49 14.46 -17.33
N LYS A 215 33.86 13.55 -18.24
CA LYS A 215 33.37 12.17 -18.23
C LYS A 215 33.73 11.47 -16.91
N LYS A 216 34.97 11.53 -16.46
CA LYS A 216 35.38 10.93 -15.18
C LYS A 216 34.66 11.56 -13.99
N ARG A 217 34.37 12.85 -14.03
CA ARG A 217 33.63 13.58 -12.99
C ARG A 217 32.16 13.10 -12.94
N PHE A 218 31.52 12.95 -14.11
CA PHE A 218 30.18 12.42 -14.20
C PHE A 218 30.13 10.95 -13.77
N ASP A 219 31.03 10.11 -14.22
CA ASP A 219 31.13 8.70 -13.87
C ASP A 219 31.22 8.50 -12.34
N ARG A 220 32.00 9.32 -11.64
CA ARG A 220 32.08 9.28 -10.17
C ARG A 220 30.73 9.55 -9.51
N THR A 221 30.03 10.61 -9.92
CA THR A 221 28.70 10.92 -9.35
C THR A 221 27.66 9.88 -9.69
N ALA A 222 27.73 9.28 -10.88
CA ALA A 222 26.86 8.19 -11.30
C ALA A 222 27.11 6.90 -10.50
N ILE A 223 28.40 6.56 -10.24
CA ILE A 223 28.77 5.42 -9.39
C ILE A 223 28.26 5.64 -7.96
N ASP A 224 28.50 6.82 -7.37
CA ASP A 224 28.04 7.16 -6.02
C ASP A 224 26.51 7.02 -5.88
N TYR A 225 25.75 7.45 -6.89
CA TYR A 225 24.29 7.27 -6.95
C TYR A 225 23.93 5.78 -7.04
N SER A 226 24.58 5.06 -7.97
CA SER A 226 24.35 3.64 -8.21
C SER A 226 24.60 2.78 -6.96
N GLU A 227 25.70 3.02 -6.23
CA GLU A 227 26.02 2.31 -4.98
C GLU A 227 24.92 2.49 -3.92
N THR A 228 24.35 3.70 -3.83
CA THR A 228 23.24 3.96 -2.89
C THR A 228 21.96 3.25 -3.35
N ALA A 229 21.67 3.28 -4.66
CA ALA A 229 20.53 2.55 -5.23
C ALA A 229 20.68 1.03 -5.03
N ILE A 230 21.88 0.47 -5.25
CA ILE A 230 22.19 -0.94 -4.97
C ILE A 230 21.97 -1.26 -3.48
N SER A 231 22.40 -0.37 -2.58
CA SER A 231 22.22 -0.56 -1.13
C SER A 231 20.74 -0.60 -0.73
N ILE A 232 19.91 0.25 -1.33
CA ILE A 232 18.45 0.23 -1.16
C ILE A 232 17.88 -1.09 -1.67
N ASN A 233 18.24 -1.50 -2.90
CA ASN A 233 17.76 -2.74 -3.48
C ASN A 233 18.18 -3.99 -2.69
N LYS A 234 19.43 -4.01 -2.13
CA LYS A 234 19.87 -5.09 -1.24
C LYS A 234 18.99 -5.22 0.00
N ILE A 235 18.55 -4.09 0.59
CA ILE A 235 17.64 -4.11 1.74
C ILE A 235 16.28 -4.71 1.35
N PHE A 236 15.71 -4.32 0.20
CA PHE A 236 14.48 -4.92 -0.31
C PHE A 236 14.64 -6.41 -0.63
N ALA A 237 15.77 -6.79 -1.24
CA ALA A 237 16.07 -8.20 -1.53
C ALA A 237 16.14 -9.09 -0.28
N VAL A 238 16.57 -8.54 0.86
CA VAL A 238 16.62 -9.25 2.14
C VAL A 238 15.29 -9.19 2.90
N LEU A 239 14.52 -8.12 2.72
CA LEU A 239 13.24 -7.93 3.42
C LEU A 239 12.23 -9.03 3.09
N MET A 240 12.05 -9.34 1.79
CA MET A 240 11.07 -10.35 1.37
C MET A 240 11.33 -11.74 1.93
N PRO A 241 12.57 -12.28 1.88
CA PRO A 241 12.91 -13.55 2.57
C PRO A 241 12.66 -13.50 4.07
N ILE A 242 12.95 -12.37 4.76
CA ILE A 242 12.68 -12.24 6.19
C ILE A 242 11.19 -12.32 6.48
N VAL A 243 10.36 -11.62 5.71
CA VAL A 243 8.90 -11.66 5.85
C VAL A 243 8.36 -13.07 5.61
N MET A 244 8.85 -13.75 4.54
CA MET A 244 8.50 -15.15 4.27
C MET A 244 8.93 -16.08 5.41
N LEU A 245 10.11 -15.87 5.97
CA LEU A 245 10.60 -16.67 7.09
C LEU A 245 9.72 -16.48 8.33
N ILE A 246 9.36 -15.24 8.68
CA ILE A 246 8.45 -14.95 9.80
C ILE A 246 7.09 -15.63 9.58
N MET A 247 6.54 -15.53 8.37
CA MET A 247 5.26 -16.13 8.01
C MET A 247 5.32 -17.66 8.12
N ASN A 248 6.35 -18.32 7.53
CA ASN A 248 6.49 -19.76 7.56
C ASN A 248 6.76 -20.29 8.98
N LEU A 249 7.56 -19.59 9.78
CA LEU A 249 7.75 -19.94 11.20
C LEU A 249 6.43 -19.85 11.97
N GLY A 250 5.61 -18.83 11.68
CA GLY A 250 4.26 -18.72 12.24
C GLY A 250 3.38 -19.89 11.86
N ILE A 251 3.34 -20.26 10.58
CA ILE A 251 2.58 -21.42 10.08
C ILE A 251 3.05 -22.71 10.72
N VAL A 252 4.36 -22.96 10.75
CA VAL A 252 4.93 -24.16 11.40
C VAL A 252 4.57 -24.19 12.88
N SER A 253 4.63 -23.04 13.58
CA SER A 253 4.24 -22.94 14.98
C SER A 253 2.75 -23.26 15.19
N ILE A 254 1.86 -22.73 14.33
CA ILE A 254 0.42 -23.02 14.39
C ILE A 254 0.18 -24.52 14.17
N ILE A 255 0.84 -25.15 13.18
CA ILE A 255 0.69 -26.58 12.90
C ILE A 255 1.23 -27.42 14.06
N TRP A 256 2.42 -27.09 14.59
CA TRP A 256 3.05 -27.83 15.68
C TRP A 256 2.23 -27.79 16.97
N PHE A 257 1.96 -26.59 17.47
CA PHE A 257 1.19 -26.42 18.71
C PHE A 257 -0.27 -26.79 18.51
N GLY A 258 -0.86 -26.52 17.33
CA GLY A 258 -2.21 -26.95 16.98
C GLY A 258 -2.32 -28.47 16.95
N GLY A 259 -1.36 -29.18 16.36
CA GLY A 259 -1.29 -30.64 16.36
C GLY A 259 -1.23 -31.24 17.77
N MET A 260 -0.43 -30.64 18.67
CA MET A 260 -0.41 -31.04 20.09
C MET A 260 -1.79 -30.84 20.76
N ARG A 261 -2.50 -29.77 20.45
CA ARG A 261 -3.83 -29.51 21.02
C ARG A 261 -4.90 -30.45 20.45
N VAL A 262 -4.79 -30.82 19.17
CA VAL A 262 -5.66 -31.85 18.56
C VAL A 262 -5.41 -33.21 19.19
N SER A 263 -4.15 -33.61 19.39
CA SER A 263 -3.78 -34.85 20.08
C SER A 263 -4.35 -34.92 21.50
N ASN A 264 -4.46 -33.79 22.19
CA ASN A 264 -5.05 -33.69 23.54
C ASN A 264 -6.59 -33.53 23.52
N GLY A 265 -7.24 -33.58 22.36
CA GLY A 265 -8.68 -33.45 22.23
C GLY A 265 -9.24 -32.04 22.45
N ASN A 266 -8.37 -31.02 22.53
CA ASN A 266 -8.75 -29.63 22.82
C ASN A 266 -9.07 -28.80 21.57
N MET A 267 -8.83 -29.33 20.37
CA MET A 267 -9.04 -28.61 19.10
C MET A 267 -9.30 -29.63 17.97
N GLU A 268 -10.06 -29.21 16.96
CA GLU A 268 -10.31 -29.99 15.75
C GLU A 268 -9.28 -29.67 14.64
N ILE A 269 -9.02 -30.63 13.73
CA ILE A 269 -8.02 -30.50 12.66
C ILE A 269 -8.33 -29.30 11.73
N GLY A 270 -9.61 -29.13 11.36
CA GLY A 270 -10.01 -28.01 10.48
C GLY A 270 -9.73 -26.64 11.09
N HIS A 271 -9.74 -26.51 12.41
CA HIS A 271 -9.39 -25.26 13.09
C HIS A 271 -7.91 -24.86 12.86
N ILE A 272 -6.99 -25.82 12.76
CA ILE A 272 -5.59 -25.54 12.39
C ILE A 272 -5.53 -24.90 11.00
N MET A 273 -6.29 -25.44 10.03
CA MET A 273 -6.30 -24.92 8.66
C MET A 273 -6.85 -23.49 8.62
N ALA A 274 -7.94 -23.21 9.33
CA ALA A 274 -8.49 -21.85 9.41
C ALA A 274 -7.50 -20.86 10.05
N LEU A 275 -6.83 -21.24 11.13
CA LEU A 275 -5.83 -20.38 11.81
C LEU A 275 -4.63 -20.08 10.91
N VAL A 276 -4.15 -21.06 10.13
CA VAL A 276 -3.08 -20.85 9.14
C VAL A 276 -3.54 -19.85 8.08
N GLU A 277 -4.74 -20.02 7.54
CA GLU A 277 -5.27 -19.09 6.52
C GLU A 277 -5.48 -17.68 7.09
N TYR A 278 -5.99 -17.55 8.33
CA TYR A 278 -6.09 -16.23 8.99
C TYR A 278 -4.72 -15.58 9.15
N CYS A 279 -3.70 -16.32 9.58
CA CYS A 279 -2.35 -15.81 9.69
C CYS A 279 -1.82 -15.28 8.36
N ILE A 280 -2.02 -16.04 7.27
CA ILE A 280 -1.60 -15.65 5.92
C ILE A 280 -2.34 -14.39 5.46
N LEU A 281 -3.68 -14.35 5.60
CA LEU A 281 -4.49 -13.21 5.19
C LEU A 281 -4.12 -11.93 5.94
N ILE A 282 -4.00 -12.00 7.26
CA ILE A 282 -3.62 -10.85 8.09
C ILE A 282 -2.25 -10.30 7.64
N LEU A 283 -1.25 -11.18 7.52
CA LEU A 283 0.09 -10.75 7.09
C LEU A 283 0.10 -10.19 5.68
N PHE A 284 -0.64 -10.79 4.75
CA PHE A 284 -0.75 -10.29 3.37
C PHE A 284 -1.28 -8.86 3.31
N TYR A 285 -2.38 -8.57 4.02
CA TYR A 285 -2.94 -7.20 4.05
C TYR A 285 -2.05 -6.21 4.82
N LEU A 286 -1.33 -6.66 5.85
CA LEU A 286 -0.33 -5.82 6.53
C LEU A 286 0.83 -5.46 5.60
N ILE A 287 1.34 -6.42 4.79
CA ILE A 287 2.38 -6.17 3.78
C ILE A 287 1.89 -5.13 2.76
N MET A 288 0.68 -5.31 2.23
CA MET A 288 0.08 -4.38 1.27
C MET A 288 -0.11 -2.98 1.87
N GLY A 289 -0.56 -2.91 3.13
CA GLY A 289 -0.70 -1.65 3.87
C GLY A 289 0.64 -0.91 3.99
N VAL A 290 1.71 -1.62 4.39
CA VAL A 290 3.06 -1.03 4.51
C VAL A 290 3.58 -0.52 3.16
N MET A 291 3.32 -1.23 2.05
CA MET A 291 3.73 -0.78 0.72
C MET A 291 3.08 0.56 0.32
N VAL A 292 1.82 0.75 0.64
CA VAL A 292 1.10 2.01 0.32
C VAL A 292 1.65 3.19 1.12
N PHE A 293 2.14 2.97 2.34
CA PHE A 293 2.76 4.04 3.14
C PHE A 293 3.93 4.74 2.43
N MET A 294 4.59 4.07 1.47
CA MET A 294 5.65 4.69 0.68
C MET A 294 5.13 5.74 -0.33
N TYR A 295 3.85 5.66 -0.72
CA TYR A 295 3.22 6.61 -1.65
C TYR A 295 2.66 7.87 -0.95
N ILE A 296 2.32 7.77 0.34
CA ILE A 296 1.71 8.88 1.10
C ILE A 296 2.56 10.15 1.11
N PRO A 297 3.89 10.13 1.39
CA PRO A 297 4.71 11.34 1.39
C PRO A 297 4.76 12.02 0.02
N ARG A 298 4.78 11.23 -1.06
CA ARG A 298 4.79 11.74 -2.43
C ARG A 298 3.47 12.43 -2.78
N ALA A 299 2.34 11.81 -2.44
CA ALA A 299 1.02 12.42 -2.59
C ALA A 299 0.87 13.69 -1.72
N GLY A 300 1.46 13.69 -0.52
CA GLY A 300 1.51 14.85 0.36
C GLY A 300 2.20 16.05 -0.28
N ALA A 301 3.39 15.83 -0.85
CA ALA A 301 4.13 16.87 -1.55
C ALA A 301 3.38 17.42 -2.78
N CYS A 302 2.70 16.55 -3.55
CA CYS A 302 1.83 17.00 -4.65
C CYS A 302 0.64 17.82 -4.14
N ALA A 303 0.00 17.38 -3.05
CA ALA A 303 -1.10 18.10 -2.44
C ALA A 303 -0.69 19.48 -1.91
N ASP A 304 0.52 19.61 -1.36
CA ASP A 304 1.03 20.91 -0.89
C ASP A 304 1.30 21.87 -2.05
N ARG A 305 1.79 21.37 -3.21
CA ARG A 305 1.96 22.18 -4.41
C ARG A 305 0.61 22.64 -5.02
N VAL A 306 -0.40 21.78 -4.99
CA VAL A 306 -1.76 22.13 -5.43
C VAL A 306 -2.38 23.16 -4.48
N ASN A 307 -2.21 22.97 -3.16
CA ASN A 307 -2.71 23.93 -2.15
C ASN A 307 -2.06 25.32 -2.32
N GLN A 308 -0.78 25.40 -2.69
CA GLN A 308 -0.12 26.69 -2.96
C GLN A 308 -0.84 27.51 -4.04
N ILE A 309 -1.42 26.85 -5.06
CA ILE A 309 -2.22 27.57 -6.08
C ILE A 309 -3.55 28.01 -5.48
N LEU A 310 -4.25 27.11 -4.78
CA LEU A 310 -5.58 27.38 -4.23
C LEU A 310 -5.57 28.44 -3.11
N ASP A 311 -4.42 28.63 -2.45
CA ASP A 311 -4.25 29.56 -1.33
C ASP A 311 -3.82 30.98 -1.74
N ILE A 312 -3.47 31.23 -3.00
CA ILE A 312 -3.14 32.59 -3.48
C ILE A 312 -4.43 33.40 -3.47
N GLU A 313 -4.43 34.51 -2.77
CA GLU A 313 -5.53 35.49 -2.86
C GLU A 313 -5.27 36.36 -4.07
N PRO A 314 -6.24 36.48 -5.03
CA PRO A 314 -6.09 37.37 -6.18
C PRO A 314 -5.98 38.82 -5.69
N GLU A 315 -5.01 39.56 -6.22
CA GLU A 315 -4.90 41.03 -6.01
C GLU A 315 -6.03 41.76 -6.65
#